data_9521515c5a0b4a1cd7440ad28f51172e
#
_entry.id   9521515c5a0b4a1cd7440ad28f51172e
#
_cell.length_a   1.000
_cell.length_b   1.000
_cell.length_c   1.000
_cell.angle_alpha   90.00
_cell.angle_beta   90.00
_cell.angle_gamma   90.00
#
_symmetry.space_group_name_H-M   'P 1'
#
loop_
_entity.id
_entity.type
_entity.pdbx_description
1 polymer ?
#
loop_
_entity_poly.entity_id
_entity_poly.type
_entity_poly.pdbx_seq_one_letter_code
_entity_poly.pdbx_strand_id
1 'polypeptide(L)'
;MGQFATMVMSMLKVGCIGFGGGSALIPVLQKEAVQDKGLITEEELDSNIVAASITPGALPVEMASGIGKKVGGFWGMYAGAAAMAFPGSFFVMLFLIFTSLLGPKILSQVNFASIGITTYIILILAEYIITTLKKARNNRGGMIQAMIVILTVWMFNGEKSIFT
;
A
#
# COMPACT_ATOMS: atom_id res chain seq x y z
N MET A 1 -17.76 -2.93 24.23
CA MET A 1 -17.82 -2.86 22.74
C MET A 1 -17.49 -4.26 22.22
N GLY A 2 -18.22 -4.79 21.25
CA GLY A 2 -17.91 -6.11 20.69
C GLY A 2 -16.56 -6.09 19.95
N GLN A 3 -15.87 -7.22 19.91
CA GLN A 3 -14.56 -7.37 19.24
C GLN A 3 -14.56 -6.80 17.81
N PHE A 4 -15.68 -6.93 17.12
CA PHE A 4 -15.89 -6.37 15.77
C PHE A 4 -15.76 -4.83 15.73
N ALA A 5 -16.41 -4.12 16.65
CA ALA A 5 -16.33 -2.66 16.71
C ALA A 5 -14.93 -2.18 17.08
N THR A 6 -14.26 -2.90 17.97
CA THR A 6 -12.86 -2.63 18.33
C THR A 6 -11.94 -2.80 17.12
N MET A 7 -12.11 -3.85 16.34
CA MET A 7 -11.34 -4.10 15.11
C MET A 7 -11.54 -2.96 14.09
N VAL A 8 -12.78 -2.58 13.81
CA VAL A 8 -13.09 -1.48 12.86
C VAL A 8 -12.43 -0.17 13.31
N MET A 9 -12.54 0.16 14.60
CA MET A 9 -11.90 1.38 15.16
C MET A 9 -10.38 1.32 15.05
N SER A 10 -9.77 0.17 15.33
CA SER A 10 -8.32 -0.02 15.19
C SER A 10 -7.86 0.14 13.76
N MET A 11 -8.59 -0.43 12.79
CA MET A 11 -8.25 -0.30 11.36
C MET A 11 -8.43 1.15 10.87
N LEU A 12 -9.48 1.85 11.30
CA LEU A 12 -9.66 3.28 11.02
C LEU A 12 -8.49 4.12 11.59
N LYS A 13 -8.11 3.87 12.83
CA LYS A 13 -6.98 4.56 13.48
C LYS A 13 -5.68 4.34 12.72
N VAL A 14 -5.37 3.10 12.37
CA VAL A 14 -4.18 2.75 11.59
C VAL A 14 -4.24 3.39 10.20
N GLY A 15 -5.40 3.38 9.53
CA GLY A 15 -5.61 4.03 8.25
C GLY A 15 -5.41 5.55 8.29
N CYS A 16 -5.76 6.22 9.39
CA CYS A 16 -5.50 7.65 9.59
C CYS A 16 -4.01 7.97 9.80
N ILE A 17 -3.27 7.10 10.50
CA ILE A 17 -1.85 7.31 10.81
C ILE A 17 -0.97 6.87 9.63
N GLY A 18 -1.50 6.01 8.79
CA GLY A 18 -0.80 5.21 7.81
C GLY A 18 -0.34 5.93 6.54
N PHE A 19 0.07 7.17 6.65
CA PHE A 19 0.75 7.85 5.56
C PHE A 19 2.20 7.36 5.46
N GLY A 20 2.52 6.48 4.51
CA GLY A 20 3.94 6.17 4.33
C GLY A 20 4.35 4.87 3.67
N GLY A 21 3.47 4.17 2.99
CA GLY A 21 3.84 2.98 2.21
C GLY A 21 3.60 1.65 2.91
N GLY A 22 3.37 0.61 2.08
CA GLY A 22 2.78 -0.66 2.50
C GLY A 22 3.46 -1.35 3.69
N SER A 23 4.77 -1.54 3.64
CA SER A 23 5.50 -2.26 4.69
C SER A 23 5.75 -1.44 5.96
N ALA A 24 5.72 -0.11 5.90
CA ALA A 24 5.90 0.75 7.07
C ALA A 24 4.73 0.65 8.08
N LEU A 25 3.57 0.15 7.63
CA LEU A 25 2.40 -0.05 8.48
C LEU A 25 2.38 -1.38 9.23
N ILE A 26 3.25 -2.33 8.86
CA ILE A 26 3.32 -3.63 9.55
C ILE A 26 3.57 -3.46 11.06
N PRO A 27 4.58 -2.69 11.52
CA PRO A 27 4.79 -2.47 12.95
C PRO A 27 3.62 -1.77 13.65
N VAL A 28 2.92 -0.87 12.95
CA VAL A 28 1.76 -0.17 13.50
C VAL A 28 0.58 -1.11 13.68
N LEU A 29 0.33 -1.98 12.68
CA LEU A 29 -0.69 -3.02 12.75
C LEU A 29 -0.36 -4.06 13.83
N GLN A 30 0.90 -4.48 13.96
CA GLN A 30 1.34 -5.39 15.01
C GLN A 30 1.06 -4.80 16.39
N LYS A 31 1.46 -3.56 16.61
CA LYS A 31 1.21 -2.86 17.88
C LYS A 31 -0.29 -2.78 18.18
N GLU A 32 -1.08 -2.26 17.25
CA GLU A 32 -2.50 -2.00 17.48
C GLU A 32 -3.33 -3.29 17.55
N ALA A 33 -3.13 -4.25 16.63
CA ALA A 33 -3.96 -5.44 16.53
C ALA A 33 -3.53 -6.59 17.47
N VAL A 34 -2.23 -6.74 17.73
CA VAL A 34 -1.69 -7.81 18.56
C VAL A 34 -1.47 -7.31 19.99
N GLN A 35 -0.63 -6.28 20.19
CA GLN A 35 -0.18 -5.87 21.50
C GLN A 35 -1.25 -5.09 22.28
N ASP A 36 -1.88 -4.08 21.66
CA ASP A 36 -2.81 -3.19 22.36
C ASP A 36 -4.23 -3.77 22.47
N LYS A 37 -4.70 -4.48 21.45
CA LYS A 37 -6.08 -4.97 21.36
C LYS A 37 -6.24 -6.47 21.42
N GLY A 38 -5.18 -7.26 21.21
CA GLY A 38 -5.25 -8.73 21.24
C GLY A 38 -6.29 -9.30 20.27
N LEU A 39 -6.45 -8.67 19.10
CA LEU A 39 -7.42 -9.10 18.08
C LEU A 39 -6.99 -10.38 17.40
N ILE A 40 -5.68 -10.55 17.23
CA ILE A 40 -5.02 -11.71 16.64
C ILE A 40 -3.71 -11.98 17.37
N THR A 41 -3.15 -13.20 17.19
CA THR A 41 -1.83 -13.57 17.70
C THR A 41 -0.71 -13.09 16.75
N GLU A 42 0.55 -13.11 17.21
CA GLU A 42 1.71 -12.82 16.37
C GLU A 42 1.83 -13.81 15.20
N GLU A 43 1.64 -15.09 15.45
CA GLU A 43 1.69 -16.12 14.40
C GLU A 43 0.62 -15.91 13.32
N GLU A 44 -0.58 -15.48 13.72
CA GLU A 44 -1.66 -15.13 12.79
C GLU A 44 -1.33 -13.87 11.99
N LEU A 45 -0.68 -12.88 12.61
CA LEU A 45 -0.21 -11.69 11.91
C LEU A 45 0.85 -12.06 10.87
N ASP A 46 1.85 -12.86 11.22
CA ASP A 46 2.91 -13.30 10.29
C ASP A 46 2.34 -14.07 9.10
N SER A 47 1.41 -14.99 9.36
CA SER A 47 0.69 -15.71 8.29
C SER A 47 -0.07 -14.76 7.38
N ASN A 48 -0.70 -13.72 7.96
CA ASN A 48 -1.44 -12.70 7.21
C ASN A 48 -0.51 -11.82 6.37
N ILE A 49 0.67 -11.46 6.89
CA ILE A 49 1.71 -10.72 6.14
C ILE A 49 2.15 -11.52 4.90
N VAL A 50 2.43 -12.81 5.08
CA VAL A 50 2.81 -13.69 3.96
C VAL A 50 1.71 -13.75 2.91
N ALA A 51 0.47 -13.99 3.33
CA ALA A 51 -0.69 -14.05 2.43
C ALA A 51 -0.87 -12.73 1.67
N ALA A 52 -0.84 -11.59 2.37
CA ALA A 52 -0.98 -10.26 1.78
C ALA A 52 0.18 -9.90 0.85
N SER A 53 1.38 -10.44 1.08
CA SER A 53 2.56 -10.18 0.22
C SER A 53 2.50 -10.93 -1.12
N ILE A 54 1.72 -11.99 -1.22
CA ILE A 54 1.53 -12.76 -2.45
C ILE A 54 0.41 -12.17 -3.31
N THR A 55 -0.56 -11.52 -2.67
CA THR A 55 -1.73 -10.95 -3.34
C THR A 55 -1.36 -9.60 -3.98
N PRO A 56 -1.70 -9.36 -5.26
CA PRO A 56 -1.44 -8.07 -5.90
C PRO A 56 -2.44 -7.02 -5.39
N GLY A 57 -2.00 -6.15 -4.47
CA GLY A 57 -2.85 -5.10 -3.90
C GLY A 57 -2.15 -4.22 -2.88
N ALA A 58 -2.92 -3.42 -2.16
CA ALA A 58 -2.40 -2.56 -1.11
C ALA A 58 -2.19 -3.39 0.17
N LEU A 59 -0.95 -3.78 0.43
CA LEU A 59 -0.56 -4.62 1.57
C LEU A 59 -1.28 -4.29 2.88
N PRO A 60 -1.41 -3.03 3.33
CA PRO A 60 -2.11 -2.71 4.57
C PRO A 60 -3.61 -3.01 4.54
N VAL A 61 -4.26 -2.82 3.38
CA VAL A 61 -5.69 -3.10 3.21
C VAL A 61 -5.94 -4.61 3.23
N GLU A 62 -5.05 -5.38 2.60
CA GLU A 62 -5.12 -6.84 2.61
C GLU A 62 -4.88 -7.42 4.01
N MET A 63 -3.91 -6.86 4.74
CA MET A 63 -3.68 -7.23 6.14
C MET A 63 -4.89 -6.92 7.02
N ALA A 64 -5.49 -5.73 6.87
CA ALA A 64 -6.70 -5.34 7.58
C ALA A 64 -7.90 -6.25 7.24
N SER A 65 -7.99 -6.69 5.97
CA SER A 65 -8.96 -7.67 5.50
C SER A 65 -8.76 -9.03 6.19
N GLY A 66 -7.53 -9.52 6.27
CA GLY A 66 -7.18 -10.77 6.93
C GLY A 66 -7.50 -10.75 8.44
N ILE A 67 -7.14 -9.67 9.13
CA ILE A 67 -7.48 -9.44 10.54
C ILE A 67 -9.00 -9.41 10.72
N GLY A 68 -9.70 -8.67 9.86
CA GLY A 68 -11.15 -8.59 9.87
C GLY A 68 -11.83 -9.93 9.67
N LYS A 69 -11.31 -10.77 8.79
CA LYS A 69 -11.80 -12.14 8.56
C LYS A 69 -11.70 -13.00 9.82
N LYS A 70 -10.63 -12.88 10.58
CA LYS A 70 -10.43 -13.60 11.83
C LYS A 70 -11.41 -13.18 12.91
N VAL A 71 -11.68 -11.88 13.04
CA VAL A 71 -12.54 -11.33 14.10
C VAL A 71 -14.03 -11.44 13.77
N GLY A 72 -14.42 -11.24 12.52
CA GLY A 72 -15.84 -11.13 12.13
C GLY A 72 -16.23 -11.93 10.88
N GLY A 73 -15.41 -12.91 10.48
CA GLY A 73 -15.67 -13.74 9.31
C GLY A 73 -15.72 -12.92 8.02
N PHE A 74 -16.61 -13.29 7.11
CA PHE A 74 -16.75 -12.66 5.81
C PHE A 74 -17.08 -11.16 5.88
N TRP A 75 -17.99 -10.76 6.76
CA TRP A 75 -18.35 -9.36 6.98
C TRP A 75 -17.22 -8.58 7.64
N GLY A 76 -16.47 -9.22 8.53
CA GLY A 76 -15.28 -8.62 9.14
C GLY A 76 -14.19 -8.32 8.12
N MET A 77 -14.02 -9.19 7.12
CA MET A 77 -13.08 -9.01 6.03
C MET A 77 -13.33 -7.69 5.27
N TYR A 78 -14.56 -7.47 4.82
CA TYR A 78 -14.92 -6.23 4.12
C TYR A 78 -14.86 -5.01 5.02
N ALA A 79 -15.35 -5.13 6.26
CA ALA A 79 -15.31 -4.02 7.21
C ALA A 79 -13.88 -3.60 7.57
N GLY A 80 -12.96 -4.56 7.74
CA GLY A 80 -11.55 -4.29 8.01
C GLY A 80 -10.87 -3.57 6.83
N ALA A 81 -11.07 -4.08 5.61
CA ALA A 81 -10.53 -3.47 4.40
C ALA A 81 -11.09 -2.05 4.18
N ALA A 82 -12.40 -1.88 4.31
CA ALA A 82 -13.07 -0.59 4.15
C ALA A 82 -12.61 0.42 5.21
N ALA A 83 -12.53 0.01 6.48
CA ALA A 83 -12.07 0.85 7.57
C ALA A 83 -10.64 1.34 7.36
N MET A 84 -9.76 0.48 6.84
CA MET A 84 -8.38 0.83 6.55
C MET A 84 -8.25 1.79 5.35
N ALA A 85 -9.04 1.58 4.29
CA ALA A 85 -8.98 2.38 3.07
C ALA A 85 -9.73 3.72 3.19
N PHE A 86 -10.77 3.79 4.02
CA PHE A 86 -11.66 4.94 4.12
C PHE A 86 -10.94 6.26 4.45
N PRO A 87 -10.04 6.35 5.47
CA PRO A 87 -9.39 7.60 5.81
C PRO A 87 -8.57 8.16 4.65
N GLY A 88 -7.77 7.31 3.99
CA GLY A 88 -6.96 7.72 2.84
C GLY A 88 -7.82 8.24 1.69
N SER A 89 -8.87 7.50 1.32
CA SER A 89 -9.80 7.92 0.27
C SER A 89 -10.52 9.22 0.61
N PHE A 90 -10.93 9.39 1.86
CA PHE A 90 -11.58 10.61 2.34
C PHE A 90 -10.66 11.83 2.23
N PHE A 91 -9.40 11.71 2.66
CA PHE A 91 -8.43 12.81 2.55
C PHE A 91 -8.11 13.16 1.10
N VAL A 92 -7.98 12.17 0.22
CA VAL A 92 -7.79 12.42 -1.22
C VAL A 92 -9.00 13.15 -1.81
N MET A 93 -10.21 12.72 -1.50
CA MET A 93 -11.44 13.36 -1.97
C MET A 93 -11.53 14.81 -1.47
N LEU A 94 -11.24 15.04 -0.19
CA LEU A 94 -11.24 16.37 0.41
C LEU A 94 -10.19 17.28 -0.26
N PHE A 95 -9.01 16.74 -0.53
CA PHE A 95 -7.95 17.46 -1.25
C PHE A 95 -8.38 17.82 -2.67
N LEU A 96 -9.02 16.91 -3.41
CA LEU A 96 -9.53 17.18 -4.76
C LEU A 96 -10.63 18.27 -4.77
N ILE A 97 -11.56 18.23 -3.80
CA ILE A 97 -12.57 19.27 -3.65
C ILE A 97 -11.89 20.60 -3.36
N PHE A 98 -10.94 20.62 -2.44
CA PHE A 98 -10.21 21.84 -2.09
C PHE A 98 -9.46 22.41 -3.29
N THR A 99 -8.75 21.55 -4.06
CA THR A 99 -8.05 22.00 -5.27
C THR A 99 -8.99 22.51 -6.36
N SER A 100 -10.21 21.98 -6.47
CA SER A 100 -11.20 22.47 -7.44
C SER A 100 -11.77 23.85 -7.09
N LEU A 101 -11.75 24.21 -5.80
CA LEU A 101 -12.16 25.54 -5.32
C LEU A 101 -11.05 26.60 -5.46
N LEU A 102 -9.80 26.15 -5.62
CA LEU A 102 -8.67 27.03 -5.83
C LEU A 102 -8.67 27.53 -7.27
N GLY A 103 -8.57 28.85 -7.46
CA GLY A 103 -8.53 29.44 -8.77
C GLY A 103 -7.31 28.98 -9.62
N PRO A 104 -7.32 29.20 -10.94
CA PRO A 104 -6.33 28.66 -11.87
C PRO A 104 -4.87 29.03 -11.55
N LYS A 105 -4.66 30.13 -10.85
CA LYS A 105 -3.32 30.58 -10.43
C LYS A 105 -2.70 29.67 -9.36
N ILE A 106 -3.49 29.19 -8.40
CA ILE A 106 -3.02 28.28 -7.35
C ILE A 106 -2.88 26.87 -7.90
N LEU A 107 -3.78 26.47 -8.81
CA LEU A 107 -3.70 25.18 -9.50
C LEU A 107 -2.38 25.04 -10.30
N SER A 108 -1.92 26.14 -10.93
CA SER A 108 -0.61 26.16 -11.59
C SER A 108 0.55 25.91 -10.62
N GLN A 109 0.51 26.47 -9.41
CA GLN A 109 1.54 26.25 -8.39
C GLN A 109 1.53 24.79 -7.88
N VAL A 110 0.34 24.21 -7.70
CA VAL A 110 0.20 22.78 -7.33
C VAL A 110 0.77 21.87 -8.42
N ASN A 111 0.56 22.21 -9.71
CA ASN A 111 1.14 21.45 -10.81
C ASN A 111 2.67 21.50 -10.80
N PHE A 112 3.28 22.66 -10.53
CA PHE A 112 4.74 22.78 -10.38
C PHE A 112 5.26 21.90 -9.22
N ALA A 113 4.59 21.93 -8.06
CA ALA A 113 4.93 21.08 -6.93
C ALA A 113 4.81 19.59 -7.28
N SER A 114 3.77 19.21 -8.03
CA SER A 114 3.56 17.83 -8.49
C SER A 114 4.69 17.34 -9.41
N ILE A 115 5.22 18.20 -10.28
CA ILE A 115 6.38 17.87 -11.13
C ILE A 115 7.60 17.59 -10.25
N GLY A 116 7.85 18.40 -9.22
CA GLY A 116 8.95 18.20 -8.28
C GLY A 116 8.85 16.88 -7.53
N ILE A 117 7.66 16.56 -7.01
CA ILE A 117 7.38 15.29 -6.31
C ILE A 117 7.56 14.10 -7.27
N THR A 118 7.04 14.18 -8.48
CA THR A 118 7.17 13.13 -9.49
C THR A 118 8.63 12.87 -9.85
N THR A 119 9.42 13.94 -10.04
CA THR A 119 10.87 13.82 -10.30
C THR A 119 11.59 13.16 -9.15
N TYR A 120 11.25 13.52 -7.92
CA TYR A 120 11.83 12.88 -6.72
C TYR A 120 11.50 11.39 -6.61
N ILE A 121 10.24 11.02 -6.91
CA ILE A 121 9.81 9.61 -6.93
C ILE A 121 10.59 8.83 -8.00
N ILE A 122 10.78 9.40 -9.20
CA ILE A 122 11.56 8.77 -10.27
C ILE A 122 13.02 8.54 -9.82
N LEU A 123 13.63 9.52 -9.15
CA LEU A 123 15.00 9.37 -8.63
C LEU A 123 15.11 8.25 -7.60
N ILE A 124 14.18 8.16 -6.63
CA ILE A 124 14.15 7.09 -5.64
C ILE A 124 13.97 5.73 -6.32
N LEU A 125 13.05 5.62 -7.29
CA LEU A 125 12.84 4.38 -8.03
C LEU A 125 14.08 3.98 -8.83
N ALA A 126 14.76 4.93 -9.46
CA ALA A 126 16.01 4.68 -10.18
C ALA A 126 17.12 4.18 -9.24
N GLU A 127 17.28 4.82 -8.07
CA GLU A 127 18.23 4.37 -7.05
C GLU A 127 17.89 2.97 -6.54
N TYR A 128 16.62 2.69 -6.27
CA TYR A 128 16.16 1.37 -5.86
C TYR A 128 16.44 0.30 -6.93
N ILE A 129 16.18 0.59 -8.21
CA ILE A 129 16.47 -0.31 -9.33
C ILE A 129 17.98 -0.57 -9.42
N ILE A 130 18.81 0.47 -9.36
CA ILE A 130 20.28 0.35 -9.42
C ILE A 130 20.80 -0.49 -8.26
N THR A 131 20.30 -0.26 -7.05
CA THR A 131 20.71 -0.99 -5.85
C THR A 131 20.28 -2.46 -5.93
N THR A 132 19.07 -2.73 -6.41
CA THR A 132 18.54 -4.09 -6.59
C THR A 132 19.33 -4.84 -7.67
N LEU A 133 19.63 -4.19 -8.79
CA LEU A 133 20.46 -4.79 -9.84
C LEU A 133 21.90 -5.08 -9.39
N LYS A 134 22.50 -4.18 -8.59
CA LYS A 134 23.83 -4.43 -8.00
C LYS A 134 23.80 -5.65 -7.06
N LYS A 135 22.74 -5.77 -6.25
CA LYS A 135 22.57 -6.91 -5.34
C LYS A 135 22.28 -8.20 -6.10
N ALA A 136 21.47 -8.14 -7.17
CA ALA A 136 21.17 -9.27 -8.04
C ALA A 136 22.41 -9.77 -8.79
N ARG A 137 23.31 -8.88 -9.22
CA ARG A 137 24.54 -9.23 -9.93
C ARG A 137 25.50 -10.10 -9.10
N ASN A 138 25.41 -10.01 -7.78
CA ASN A 138 26.24 -10.81 -6.88
C ASN A 138 25.64 -12.19 -6.56
N ASN A 139 24.43 -12.49 -7.03
CA ASN A 139 23.75 -13.76 -6.79
C ASN A 139 23.14 -14.29 -8.09
N ARG A 140 23.56 -15.50 -8.54
CA ARG A 140 23.07 -16.11 -9.79
C ARG A 140 21.55 -16.21 -9.89
N GLY A 141 20.84 -16.44 -8.76
CA GLY A 141 19.37 -16.44 -8.71
C GLY A 141 18.75 -15.05 -8.92
N GLY A 142 19.38 -13.99 -8.43
CA GLY A 142 18.90 -12.61 -8.59
C GLY A 142 18.98 -12.11 -10.04
N MET A 143 19.97 -12.57 -10.79
CA MET A 143 20.12 -12.21 -12.20
C MET A 143 19.00 -12.82 -13.07
N ILE A 144 18.57 -14.04 -12.75
CA ILE A 144 17.45 -14.71 -13.44
C ILE A 144 16.14 -13.97 -13.13
N GLN A 145 15.90 -13.59 -11.88
CA GLN A 145 14.72 -12.81 -11.49
C GLN A 145 14.66 -11.45 -12.18
N ALA A 146 15.78 -10.72 -12.24
CA ALA A 146 15.85 -9.44 -12.94
C ALA A 146 15.57 -9.59 -14.45
N MET A 147 16.10 -10.63 -15.10
CA MET A 147 15.80 -10.93 -16.49
C MET A 147 14.31 -11.24 -16.71
N ILE A 148 13.69 -12.03 -15.85
CA ILE A 148 12.26 -12.35 -15.94
C ILE A 148 11.41 -11.08 -15.85
N VAL A 149 11.71 -10.19 -14.89
CA VAL A 149 10.99 -8.92 -14.73
C VAL A 149 11.15 -8.03 -15.95
N ILE A 150 12.37 -7.87 -16.47
CA ILE A 150 12.61 -7.07 -17.68
C ILE A 150 11.86 -7.63 -18.88
N LEU A 151 11.88 -8.95 -19.05
CA LEU A 151 11.21 -9.65 -20.17
C LEU A 151 9.68 -9.51 -20.06
N THR A 152 9.13 -9.59 -18.85
CA THR A 152 7.71 -9.39 -18.59
C THR A 152 7.28 -7.95 -18.92
N VAL A 153 8.03 -6.95 -18.43
CA VAL A 153 7.77 -5.53 -18.70
C VAL A 153 7.89 -5.24 -20.20
N TRP A 154 8.87 -5.85 -20.89
CA TRP A 154 9.05 -5.68 -22.34
C TRP A 154 7.89 -6.30 -23.13
N MET A 155 7.42 -7.49 -22.76
CA MET A 155 6.24 -8.12 -23.38
C MET A 155 4.98 -7.26 -23.22
N PHE A 156 4.72 -6.75 -22.00
CA PHE A 156 3.53 -5.89 -21.75
C PHE A 156 3.62 -4.51 -22.43
N ASN A 157 4.81 -3.94 -22.63
CA ASN A 157 4.98 -2.71 -23.40
C ASN A 157 4.93 -2.95 -24.93
N GLY A 158 5.30 -4.12 -25.40
CA GLY A 158 5.24 -4.47 -26.84
C GLY A 158 3.81 -4.53 -27.37
N GLU A 159 2.84 -4.91 -26.56
CA GLU A 159 1.42 -4.97 -26.96
C GLU A 159 0.78 -3.59 -27.19
N LYS A 160 1.25 -2.53 -26.51
CA LYS A 160 0.71 -1.18 -26.74
C LYS A 160 1.09 -0.55 -28.09
N SER A 161 2.10 -1.05 -28.76
CA SER A 161 2.55 -0.51 -30.06
C SER A 161 1.81 -1.11 -31.26
N ILE A 162 0.94 -2.11 -31.08
CA ILE A 162 0.21 -2.77 -32.17
C ILE A 162 -1.21 -2.18 -32.35
N PHE A 163 -1.69 -1.35 -31.39
CA PHE A 163 -3.03 -0.76 -31.41
C PHE A 163 -3.04 0.78 -31.62
N THR A 164 -1.98 1.37 -32.11
CA THR A 164 -1.94 2.74 -32.63
C THR A 164 -1.57 2.71 -34.10
#